data_e6861c511b3fef82015e4ddcf7653722
#
_entry.id   e6861c511b3fef82015e4ddcf7653722
#
_cell.length_a   1.000
_cell.length_b   1.000
_cell.length_c   1.000
_cell.angle_alpha   90.00
_cell.angle_beta   90.00
_cell.angle_gamma   90.00
#
_symmetry.space_group_name_H-M   'P 1'
#
loop_
_entity.id
_entity.type
_entity.pdbx_description
1 polymer ?
#
loop_
_entity_poly.entity_id
_entity_poly.type
_entity_poly.pdbx_seq_one_letter_code
_entity_poly.pdbx_strand_id
1 'polypeptide(L)'
;MMKDIQQIVLATYKDALDAYNSMKDYKIEIGVVSSDTNRKATTDITNAELMYIHEHGSHLTNLPARPVLQITMSYTISTLFPETLKRIDDGCFKQHWSKEDVKNELEKMCVRMQSYARYVIYRSDLLAPNAPSTIKRKGSDRPLLDTRQLARSITCRLVKIV
;
A
#
# COMPACT_ATOMS: atom_id res chain seq x y z
N MET A 1 8.19 -10.19 48.11
CA MET A 1 9.20 -9.50 47.25
C MET A 1 9.55 -10.28 45.97
N MET A 2 10.11 -11.53 46.00
CA MET A 2 10.41 -12.26 44.75
C MET A 2 9.16 -12.68 43.95
N LYS A 3 8.05 -13.10 44.61
CA LYS A 3 6.79 -13.42 43.93
C LYS A 3 6.17 -12.22 43.23
N ASP A 4 6.27 -11.04 43.83
CA ASP A 4 5.74 -9.79 43.24
C ASP A 4 6.50 -9.38 41.99
N ILE A 5 7.81 -9.54 41.97
CA ILE A 5 8.65 -9.26 40.77
C ILE A 5 8.28 -10.22 39.62
N GLN A 6 8.12 -11.51 39.92
CA GLN A 6 7.69 -12.49 38.90
C GLN A 6 6.32 -12.16 38.31
N GLN A 7 5.36 -11.73 39.14
CA GLN A 7 4.05 -11.34 38.68
C GLN A 7 4.09 -10.09 37.80
N ILE A 8 4.90 -9.10 38.17
CA ILE A 8 5.10 -7.87 37.36
C ILE A 8 5.70 -8.22 36.01
N VAL A 9 6.77 -9.03 35.98
CA VAL A 9 7.43 -9.44 34.73
C VAL A 9 6.46 -10.20 33.81
N LEU A 10 5.68 -11.12 34.36
CA LEU A 10 4.68 -11.87 33.59
C LEU A 10 3.57 -10.97 33.03
N ALA A 11 3.09 -10.00 33.81
CA ALA A 11 2.09 -9.04 33.37
C ALA A 11 2.63 -8.17 32.21
N THR A 12 3.82 -7.60 32.37
CA THR A 12 4.47 -6.79 31.33
C THR A 12 4.69 -7.58 30.02
N TYR A 13 5.13 -8.83 30.13
CA TYR A 13 5.30 -9.69 28.96
C TYR A 13 3.97 -10.00 28.27
N LYS A 14 2.92 -10.25 29.04
CA LYS A 14 1.58 -10.48 28.53
C LYS A 14 1.05 -9.26 27.78
N ASP A 15 1.20 -8.08 28.34
CA ASP A 15 0.77 -6.82 27.70
C ASP A 15 1.52 -6.58 26.38
N ALA A 16 2.83 -6.83 26.35
CA ALA A 16 3.62 -6.74 25.13
C ALA A 16 3.15 -7.75 24.05
N LEU A 17 2.85 -8.98 24.46
CA LEU A 17 2.34 -10.01 23.58
C LEU A 17 0.94 -9.69 23.04
N ASP A 18 0.06 -9.13 23.88
CA ASP A 18 -1.27 -8.71 23.49
C ASP A 18 -1.23 -7.52 22.51
N ALA A 19 -0.31 -6.57 22.72
CA ALA A 19 -0.07 -5.49 21.79
C ALA A 19 0.45 -6.03 20.45
N TYR A 20 1.47 -6.88 20.46
CA TYR A 20 2.03 -7.50 19.25
C TYR A 20 0.96 -8.28 18.46
N ASN A 21 0.15 -9.09 19.16
CA ASN A 21 -0.90 -9.89 18.53
C ASN A 21 -2.03 -9.04 17.93
N SER A 22 -2.21 -7.79 18.37
CA SER A 22 -3.24 -6.89 17.84
C SER A 22 -3.06 -6.57 16.35
N MET A 23 -1.88 -6.84 15.76
CA MET A 23 -1.69 -6.76 14.30
C MET A 23 -2.70 -7.62 13.53
N LYS A 24 -3.09 -8.76 14.10
CA LYS A 24 -4.05 -9.70 13.49
C LYS A 24 -5.46 -9.14 13.35
N ASP A 25 -5.76 -8.06 14.10
CA ASP A 25 -7.06 -7.40 14.05
C ASP A 25 -7.22 -6.50 12.82
N TYR A 26 -6.18 -6.38 12.00
CA TYR A 26 -6.15 -5.46 10.88
C TYR A 26 -5.79 -6.14 9.57
N LYS A 27 -6.39 -5.64 8.49
CA LYS A 27 -5.96 -5.88 7.11
C LYS A 27 -5.59 -4.56 6.44
N ILE A 28 -4.69 -4.62 5.49
CA ILE A 28 -4.29 -3.47 4.68
C ILE A 28 -4.88 -3.62 3.29
N GLU A 29 -5.58 -2.60 2.83
CA GLU A 29 -6.16 -2.52 1.51
C GLU A 29 -5.48 -1.39 0.73
N ILE A 30 -4.95 -1.69 -0.46
CA ILE A 30 -4.40 -0.70 -1.38
C ILE A 30 -5.08 -0.80 -2.73
N GLY A 31 -5.41 0.33 -3.33
CA GLY A 31 -6.06 0.38 -4.63
C GLY A 31 -6.70 1.72 -4.91
N VAL A 32 -7.58 1.74 -5.89
CA VAL A 32 -8.41 2.89 -6.21
C VAL A 32 -9.82 2.66 -5.69
N VAL A 33 -10.27 3.53 -4.79
CA VAL A 33 -11.62 3.41 -4.23
C VAL A 33 -12.65 3.90 -5.25
N SER A 34 -13.71 3.12 -5.44
CA SER A 34 -14.76 3.39 -6.44
C SER A 34 -15.52 4.71 -6.22
N SER A 35 -15.49 5.27 -4.99
CA SER A 35 -16.07 6.59 -4.69
C SER A 35 -15.31 7.76 -5.32
N ASP A 36 -14.04 7.58 -5.69
CA ASP A 36 -13.24 8.58 -6.40
C ASP A 36 -13.43 8.51 -7.92
N THR A 37 -14.65 8.22 -8.37
CA THR A 37 -14.99 7.95 -9.76
C THR A 37 -15.00 9.19 -10.66
N ASN A 38 -14.92 10.39 -10.13
CA ASN A 38 -15.00 11.63 -10.91
C ASN A 38 -13.70 11.90 -11.69
N ARG A 39 -13.48 11.11 -12.73
CA ARG A 39 -12.47 11.44 -13.72
C ARG A 39 -13.04 12.57 -14.62
N LYS A 40 -12.40 13.73 -14.58
CA LYS A 40 -12.61 14.81 -15.56
C LYS A 40 -12.00 14.38 -16.91
N ALA A 41 -12.61 13.44 -17.57
CA ALA A 41 -12.19 12.98 -18.89
C ALA A 41 -13.43 12.79 -19.78
N THR A 42 -13.23 12.90 -21.07
CA THR A 42 -14.22 12.68 -22.13
C THR A 42 -14.65 11.19 -22.28
N THR A 43 -14.28 10.32 -21.33
CA THR A 43 -14.57 8.88 -21.34
C THR A 43 -15.28 8.49 -20.05
N ASP A 44 -16.28 7.61 -20.18
CA ASP A 44 -17.08 7.08 -19.05
C ASP A 44 -16.32 6.10 -18.13
N ILE A 45 -15.00 5.92 -18.35
CA ILE A 45 -14.15 4.99 -17.59
C ILE A 45 -13.72 5.63 -16.27
N THR A 46 -13.98 4.96 -15.16
CA THR A 46 -13.54 5.35 -13.82
C THR A 46 -12.04 5.11 -13.61
N ASN A 47 -11.44 5.76 -12.59
CA ASN A 47 -10.05 5.50 -12.24
C ASN A 47 -9.82 4.04 -11.77
N ALA A 48 -10.82 3.41 -11.14
CA ALA A 48 -10.75 2.02 -10.71
C ALA A 48 -10.70 1.06 -11.91
N GLU A 49 -11.58 1.24 -12.90
CA GLU A 49 -11.59 0.46 -14.15
C GLU A 49 -10.29 0.69 -14.94
N LEU A 50 -9.82 1.94 -15.01
CA LEU A 50 -8.57 2.26 -15.68
C LEU A 50 -7.38 1.56 -15.01
N MET A 51 -7.32 1.56 -13.67
CA MET A 51 -6.29 0.83 -12.92
C MET A 51 -6.36 -0.66 -13.21
N TYR A 52 -7.56 -1.25 -13.21
CA TYR A 52 -7.75 -2.67 -13.51
C TYR A 52 -7.26 -3.03 -14.91
N ILE A 53 -7.64 -2.24 -15.93
CA ILE A 53 -7.20 -2.44 -17.31
C ILE A 53 -5.68 -2.35 -17.44
N HIS A 54 -5.06 -1.39 -16.79
CA HIS A 54 -3.61 -1.25 -16.84
C HIS A 54 -2.87 -2.33 -16.05
N GLU A 55 -3.41 -2.76 -14.91
CA GLU A 55 -2.82 -3.83 -14.11
C GLU A 55 -2.71 -5.14 -14.90
N HIS A 56 -3.75 -5.47 -15.66
CA HIS A 56 -3.84 -6.75 -16.37
C HIS A 56 -3.47 -6.65 -17.86
N GLY A 57 -3.47 -5.43 -18.42
CA GLY A 57 -3.37 -5.24 -19.86
C GLY A 57 -4.66 -5.65 -20.60
N SER A 58 -4.63 -5.61 -21.94
CA SER A 58 -5.74 -6.03 -22.80
C SER A 58 -5.21 -6.59 -24.11
N HIS A 59 -5.50 -7.86 -24.37
CA HIS A 59 -5.16 -8.50 -25.63
C HIS A 59 -5.99 -7.93 -26.80
N LEU A 60 -7.24 -7.53 -26.54
CA LEU A 60 -8.12 -6.98 -27.57
C LEU A 60 -7.63 -5.64 -28.14
N THR A 61 -6.95 -4.86 -27.32
CA THR A 61 -6.47 -3.53 -27.69
C THR A 61 -4.94 -3.44 -27.78
N ASN A 62 -4.24 -4.58 -27.71
CA ASN A 62 -2.77 -4.65 -27.65
C ASN A 62 -2.17 -3.75 -26.57
N LEU A 63 -2.87 -3.62 -25.44
CA LEU A 63 -2.37 -2.84 -24.29
C LEU A 63 -1.52 -3.73 -23.39
N PRO A 64 -0.21 -3.44 -23.23
CA PRO A 64 0.62 -4.21 -22.32
C PRO A 64 0.20 -3.98 -20.85
N ALA A 65 0.34 -5.02 -20.03
CA ALA A 65 0.15 -4.90 -18.60
C ALA A 65 1.16 -3.91 -17.98
N ARG A 66 0.69 -3.11 -17.04
CA ARG A 66 1.48 -2.20 -16.23
C ARG A 66 1.10 -2.39 -14.76
N PRO A 67 1.63 -3.46 -14.12
CA PRO A 67 1.13 -3.99 -12.86
C PRO A 67 1.62 -3.16 -11.66
N VAL A 68 1.10 -1.96 -11.48
CA VAL A 68 1.49 -1.02 -10.42
C VAL A 68 1.26 -1.60 -9.03
N LEU A 69 0.09 -2.20 -8.83
CA LEU A 69 -0.28 -2.76 -7.52
C LEU A 69 0.51 -4.03 -7.22
N GLN A 70 0.73 -4.88 -8.22
CA GLN A 70 1.54 -6.10 -8.06
C GLN A 70 2.99 -5.77 -7.71
N ILE A 71 3.60 -4.80 -8.40
CA ILE A 71 4.96 -4.31 -8.09
C ILE A 71 5.00 -3.75 -6.66
N THR A 72 3.98 -2.98 -6.27
CA THR A 72 3.88 -2.41 -4.92
C THR A 72 3.75 -3.51 -3.87
N MET A 73 2.92 -4.52 -4.10
CA MET A 73 2.77 -5.65 -3.18
C MET A 73 4.05 -6.46 -3.05
N SER A 74 4.75 -6.73 -4.15
CA SER A 74 6.05 -7.42 -4.12
C SER A 74 7.07 -6.66 -3.27
N TYR A 75 7.18 -5.34 -3.44
CA TYR A 75 8.05 -4.50 -2.60
C TYR A 75 7.60 -4.48 -1.14
N THR A 76 6.29 -4.43 -0.90
CA THR A 76 5.76 -4.46 0.46
C THR A 76 6.13 -5.74 1.18
N ILE A 77 5.93 -6.90 0.56
CA ILE A 77 6.21 -8.20 1.15
C ILE A 77 7.72 -8.39 1.38
N SER A 78 8.55 -7.98 0.44
CA SER A 78 10.00 -8.19 0.52
C SER A 78 10.72 -7.18 1.40
N THR A 79 10.18 -5.99 1.60
CA THR A 79 10.91 -4.87 2.24
C THR A 79 10.10 -4.20 3.34
N LEU A 80 8.93 -3.62 3.02
CA LEU A 80 8.21 -2.79 3.98
C LEU A 80 7.66 -3.59 5.15
N PHE A 81 7.10 -4.77 4.88
CA PHE A 81 6.50 -5.60 5.93
C PHE A 81 7.54 -6.14 6.91
N PRO A 82 8.68 -6.73 6.49
CA PRO A 82 9.73 -7.15 7.41
C PRO A 82 10.29 -6.01 8.27
N GLU A 83 10.50 -4.82 7.67
CA GLU A 83 10.96 -3.64 8.42
C GLU A 83 9.93 -3.20 9.46
N THR A 84 8.64 -3.19 9.08
CA THR A 84 7.55 -2.79 9.98
C THR A 84 7.39 -3.80 11.11
N LEU A 85 7.43 -5.10 10.79
CA LEU A 85 7.35 -6.17 11.78
C LEU A 85 8.47 -6.07 12.82
N LYS A 86 9.71 -5.81 12.37
CA LYS A 86 10.84 -5.60 13.28
C LYS A 86 10.63 -4.40 14.21
N ARG A 87 10.08 -3.28 13.69
CA ARG A 87 9.79 -2.12 14.53
C ARG A 87 8.69 -2.40 15.56
N ILE A 88 7.65 -3.14 15.17
CA ILE A 88 6.58 -3.54 16.08
C ILE A 88 7.12 -4.48 17.15
N ASP A 89 7.96 -5.45 16.78
CA ASP A 89 8.61 -6.36 17.73
C ASP A 89 9.46 -5.58 18.76
N ASP A 90 10.38 -4.76 18.28
CA ASP A 90 11.22 -3.90 19.13
C ASP A 90 10.37 -2.95 19.99
N GLY A 91 9.29 -2.39 19.43
CA GLY A 91 8.38 -1.50 20.14
C GLY A 91 7.63 -2.21 21.26
N CYS A 92 7.03 -3.35 20.99
CA CYS A 92 6.24 -4.10 21.99
C CYS A 92 7.13 -4.66 23.12
N PHE A 93 8.25 -5.30 22.76
CA PHE A 93 9.04 -6.05 23.74
C PHE A 93 10.16 -5.24 24.41
N LYS A 94 10.59 -4.11 23.83
CA LYS A 94 11.65 -3.26 24.40
C LYS A 94 11.16 -1.88 24.87
N GLN A 95 10.05 -1.36 24.26
CA GLN A 95 9.55 -0.01 24.49
C GLN A 95 8.15 0.02 25.09
N HIS A 96 7.55 -1.14 25.37
CA HIS A 96 6.21 -1.29 25.96
C HIS A 96 5.10 -0.60 25.15
N TRP A 97 5.13 -0.76 23.82
CA TRP A 97 4.10 -0.23 22.95
C TRP A 97 2.72 -0.78 23.27
N SER A 98 1.73 0.09 23.21
CA SER A 98 0.32 -0.25 23.28
C SER A 98 -0.22 -0.76 21.94
N LYS A 99 -1.45 -1.30 21.94
CA LYS A 99 -2.17 -1.66 20.70
C LYS A 99 -2.35 -0.47 19.75
N GLU A 100 -2.51 0.74 20.29
CA GLU A 100 -2.62 1.95 19.46
C GLU A 100 -1.30 2.30 18.80
N ASP A 101 -0.16 2.09 19.48
CA ASP A 101 1.17 2.31 18.87
C ASP A 101 1.42 1.32 17.72
N VAL A 102 1.01 0.06 17.89
CA VAL A 102 1.05 -0.96 16.83
C VAL A 102 0.18 -0.54 15.65
N LYS A 103 -1.05 -0.11 15.89
CA LYS A 103 -1.94 0.40 14.85
C LYS A 103 -1.31 1.59 14.10
N ASN A 104 -0.77 2.55 14.83
CA ASN A 104 -0.09 3.72 14.24
C ASN A 104 1.10 3.31 13.35
N GLU A 105 1.85 2.27 13.71
CA GLU A 105 2.96 1.78 12.89
C GLU A 105 2.45 1.08 11.61
N LEU A 106 1.33 0.35 11.67
CA LEU A 106 0.67 -0.21 10.49
C LEU A 106 0.11 0.89 9.57
N GLU A 107 -0.44 1.97 10.13
CA GLU A 107 -0.87 3.14 9.35
C GLU A 107 0.29 3.82 8.61
N LYS A 108 1.46 3.95 9.26
CA LYS A 108 2.68 4.44 8.61
C LYS A 108 3.10 3.52 7.45
N MET A 109 2.97 2.21 7.61
CA MET A 109 3.22 1.28 6.51
C MET A 109 2.25 1.51 5.34
N CYS A 110 0.96 1.74 5.60
CA CYS A 110 -0.02 2.11 4.57
C CYS A 110 0.40 3.36 3.79
N VAL A 111 0.85 4.41 4.48
CA VAL A 111 1.33 5.64 3.83
C VAL A 111 2.55 5.36 2.95
N ARG A 112 3.48 4.53 3.41
CA ARG A 112 4.67 4.12 2.61
C ARG A 112 4.27 3.31 1.38
N MET A 113 3.33 2.36 1.52
CA MET A 113 2.79 1.57 0.39
C MET A 113 2.15 2.49 -0.66
N GLN A 114 1.29 3.40 -0.23
CA GLN A 114 0.64 4.36 -1.12
C GLN A 114 1.66 5.25 -1.85
N SER A 115 2.67 5.71 -1.14
CA SER A 115 3.75 6.52 -1.71
C SER A 115 4.56 5.73 -2.73
N TYR A 116 4.84 4.46 -2.46
CA TYR A 116 5.56 3.59 -3.39
C TYR A 116 4.73 3.27 -4.64
N ALA A 117 3.42 3.00 -4.52
CA ALA A 117 2.56 2.81 -5.68
C ALA A 117 2.54 4.03 -6.61
N ARG A 118 2.52 5.22 -6.03
CA ARG A 118 2.66 6.47 -6.80
C ARG A 118 4.04 6.60 -7.43
N TYR A 119 5.10 6.25 -6.70
CA TYR A 119 6.46 6.22 -7.22
C TYR A 119 6.58 5.30 -8.45
N VAL A 120 6.00 4.10 -8.42
CA VAL A 120 5.98 3.18 -9.57
C VAL A 120 5.38 3.85 -10.80
N ILE A 121 4.29 4.61 -10.67
CA ILE A 121 3.70 5.36 -11.79
C ILE A 121 4.63 6.48 -12.28
N TYR A 122 5.31 7.17 -11.36
CA TYR A 122 6.22 8.27 -11.73
C TYR A 122 7.54 7.78 -12.33
N ARG A 123 7.93 6.53 -12.07
CA ARG A 123 9.14 5.88 -12.60
C ARG A 123 8.77 4.98 -13.77
N SER A 124 8.79 5.57 -14.99
CA SER A 124 8.40 4.88 -16.22
C SER A 124 9.25 3.66 -16.58
N ASP A 125 10.47 3.57 -16.02
CA ASP A 125 11.39 2.44 -16.19
C ASP A 125 10.89 1.12 -15.55
N LEU A 126 9.94 1.20 -14.63
CA LEU A 126 9.32 0.03 -14.00
C LEU A 126 8.10 -0.51 -14.75
N LEU A 127 7.59 0.23 -15.73
CA LEU A 127 6.35 -0.09 -16.43
C LEU A 127 6.59 -0.21 -17.93
N ALA A 128 5.79 -1.05 -18.59
CA ALA A 128 5.84 -1.18 -20.04
C ALA A 128 5.67 0.20 -20.73
N PRO A 129 6.51 0.55 -21.72
CA PRO A 129 6.52 1.86 -22.36
C PRO A 129 5.20 2.16 -23.09
N ASN A 130 4.99 3.43 -23.41
CA ASN A 130 3.90 3.85 -24.28
C ASN A 130 4.21 3.49 -25.74
N ALA A 131 3.17 3.16 -26.51
CA ALA A 131 3.29 3.04 -27.96
C ALA A 131 3.67 4.39 -28.60
N PRO A 132 4.42 4.40 -29.72
CA PRO A 132 4.85 5.63 -30.39
C PRO A 132 3.69 6.59 -30.73
N SER A 133 2.54 6.06 -31.13
CA SER A 133 1.31 6.84 -31.37
C SER A 133 0.79 7.54 -30.12
N THR A 134 0.88 6.86 -28.97
CA THR A 134 0.51 7.43 -27.67
C THR A 134 1.47 8.53 -27.24
N ILE A 135 2.77 8.34 -27.43
CA ILE A 135 3.81 9.35 -27.13
C ILE A 135 3.55 10.60 -27.97
N LYS A 136 3.31 10.44 -29.28
CA LYS A 136 3.01 11.56 -30.19
C LYS A 136 1.77 12.35 -29.75
N ARG A 137 0.70 11.66 -29.31
CA ARG A 137 -0.54 12.29 -28.85
C ARG A 137 -0.39 13.01 -27.51
N LYS A 138 0.33 12.41 -26.56
CA LYS A 138 0.48 12.92 -25.18
C LYS A 138 1.62 13.90 -24.98
N GLY A 139 2.59 13.91 -25.89
CA GLY A 139 3.83 14.67 -25.72
C GLY A 139 4.74 14.13 -24.60
N SER A 140 4.49 12.90 -24.13
CA SER A 140 5.25 12.28 -23.04
C SER A 140 5.38 10.77 -23.26
N ASP A 141 6.57 10.25 -22.98
CA ASP A 141 6.89 8.82 -22.99
C ASP A 141 6.44 8.09 -21.71
N ARG A 142 6.08 8.83 -20.66
CA ARG A 142 5.76 8.25 -19.36
C ARG A 142 4.39 7.56 -19.35
N PRO A 143 4.35 6.24 -19.06
CA PRO A 143 3.09 5.52 -18.92
C PRO A 143 2.27 6.05 -17.75
N LEU A 144 0.93 5.96 -17.86
CA LEU A 144 -0.04 6.30 -16.81
C LEU A 144 0.00 7.76 -16.32
N LEU A 145 0.94 8.58 -16.80
CA LEU A 145 1.04 10.01 -16.50
C LEU A 145 0.43 10.82 -17.63
N ASP A 146 -0.87 11.08 -17.52
CA ASP A 146 -1.58 12.06 -18.35
C ASP A 146 -1.99 13.25 -17.46
N THR A 147 -3.10 13.11 -16.76
CA THR A 147 -3.62 14.15 -15.85
C THR A 147 -3.16 13.97 -14.40
N ARG A 148 -2.38 12.95 -14.10
CA ARG A 148 -1.99 12.51 -12.76
C ARG A 148 -3.16 12.06 -11.87
N GLN A 149 -4.37 12.00 -12.40
CA GLN A 149 -5.56 11.60 -11.64
C GLN A 149 -5.45 10.19 -11.12
N LEU A 150 -5.02 9.23 -11.96
CA LEU A 150 -4.85 7.84 -11.56
C LEU A 150 -3.87 7.68 -10.40
N ALA A 151 -2.72 8.34 -10.46
CA ALA A 151 -1.74 8.28 -9.37
C ALA A 151 -2.30 8.88 -8.06
N ARG A 152 -3.10 9.94 -8.15
CA ARG A 152 -3.72 10.59 -6.98
C ARG A 152 -4.87 9.77 -6.39
N SER A 153 -5.57 8.98 -7.21
CA SER A 153 -6.69 8.15 -6.74
C SER A 153 -6.24 6.88 -6.02
N ILE A 154 -4.96 6.51 -6.07
CA ILE A 154 -4.45 5.39 -5.30
C ILE A 154 -4.45 5.75 -3.81
N THR A 155 -5.12 4.93 -3.03
CA THR A 155 -5.20 5.03 -1.57
C THR A 155 -4.80 3.72 -0.92
N CYS A 156 -4.25 3.81 0.26
CA CYS A 156 -4.02 2.66 1.13
C CYS A 156 -4.69 2.93 2.47
N ARG A 157 -5.35 1.94 3.04
CA ARG A 157 -6.05 2.06 4.31
C ARG A 157 -5.86 0.83 5.18
N LEU A 158 -5.80 1.06 6.46
CA LEU A 158 -5.87 0.03 7.49
C LEU A 158 -7.34 -0.20 7.84
N VAL A 159 -7.80 -1.44 7.76
CA VAL A 159 -9.18 -1.82 8.05
C VAL A 159 -9.19 -2.83 9.19
N LYS A 160 -9.97 -2.56 10.22
CA LYS A 160 -10.16 -3.50 11.31
C LYS A 160 -10.98 -4.69 10.83
N ILE A 161 -10.51 -5.90 11.13
CA ILE A 161 -11.23 -7.14 10.86
C ILE A 161 -12.23 -7.31 12.01
N VAL A 162 -13.50 -7.38 11.68
CA VAL A 162 -14.60 -7.58 12.68
C VAL A 162 -14.73 -9.06 12.99
#